data_215bffaab8b807287724f019ed1d7fd5
#
_entry.id   215bffaab8b807287724f019ed1d7fd5
#
_cell.length_a   1.000
_cell.length_b   1.000
_cell.length_c   1.000
_cell.angle_alpha   90.00
_cell.angle_beta   90.00
_cell.angle_gamma   90.00
#
_symmetry.space_group_name_H-M   'P 1'
#
loop_
_entity.id
_entity.type
_entity.pdbx_description
1 polymer ?
#
loop_
_entity_poly.entity_id
_entity_poly.type
_entity_poly.pdbx_seq_one_letter_code
_entity_poly.pdbx_strand_id
1 'polypeptide(L)'
;MRLIRSLLAVLAGVVLAPAYAQEHPVLQSGPMLGYSEMTEVAIWAQTKIPAVAQIRYRPLGSSGDWQTSREIVTADERDNIATFILTGLPFGTKFEYELFLDGQKVERDYPLEFQTQPHWRWATNPPVPPELKIAIGSCAYIVHPDSGFDRPGTPYGGDYEIYRAIHARRPDFMIWMGDNIYYREPDWLTEAGMRFRWRKDRSLPELQALLASTHHYATWDDHDYGPNDSDSSFRLRGPALQVFKDYWPQVVYGTPETAGVFTRFEWGDVEVFMLDDRYHRTPNNFPVGPEKVMLGRAQLDWLKRSLVSSDKTFKLIVNGGQMINPLTRFEAFGNFPDEQKELFDFIVEARIEGVVFLSGDRHHTELLRVRWPGSAYPWFEFTSSPLNAGAGARPNEQDNPARVPGTFVTEKRNFGMIQVTGPWRDRRLVLSAHDKDGVELWKHEIRESELRVPRQPRNPS
;
A
#
# COMPACT_ATOMS: atom_id res chain seq x y z
N MET A 1 26.54 76.43 -7.94
CA MET A 1 26.87 74.95 -8.04
C MET A 1 26.43 74.22 -6.75
N ARG A 2 25.29 73.59 -6.75
CA ARG A 2 24.78 72.78 -5.59
C ARG A 2 24.98 71.34 -5.91
N LEU A 3 25.79 70.65 -5.14
CA LEU A 3 25.99 69.16 -5.20
C LEU A 3 24.83 68.51 -4.47
N ILE A 4 24.08 67.69 -5.21
CA ILE A 4 23.07 66.79 -4.68
C ILE A 4 23.80 65.44 -4.36
N ARG A 5 23.85 65.02 -3.08
CA ARG A 5 24.30 63.74 -2.65
C ARG A 5 23.08 62.82 -2.62
N SER A 6 23.05 61.82 -3.51
CA SER A 6 22.07 60.74 -3.47
C SER A 6 22.50 59.69 -2.46
N LEU A 7 21.70 59.44 -1.44
CA LEU A 7 21.83 58.27 -0.55
C LEU A 7 21.16 57.05 -1.22
N LEU A 8 21.94 56.05 -1.55
CA LEU A 8 21.42 54.71 -1.86
C LEU A 8 21.17 53.98 -0.55
N ALA A 9 19.91 53.70 -0.25
CA ALA A 9 19.54 52.74 0.83
C ALA A 9 19.58 51.33 0.27
N VAL A 10 20.52 50.52 0.75
CA VAL A 10 20.59 49.07 0.47
C VAL A 10 19.63 48.38 1.43
N LEU A 11 18.47 47.94 0.93
CA LEU A 11 17.59 47.03 1.64
C LEU A 11 18.24 45.63 1.62
N ALA A 12 18.83 45.19 2.74
CA ALA A 12 19.22 43.83 2.95
C ALA A 12 17.94 42.98 3.22
N GLY A 13 17.47 42.30 2.19
CA GLY A 13 16.42 41.28 2.34
C GLY A 13 16.95 40.13 3.17
N VAL A 14 16.44 39.95 4.38
CA VAL A 14 16.67 38.74 5.18
C VAL A 14 15.87 37.63 4.51
N VAL A 15 16.54 36.75 3.76
CA VAL A 15 15.97 35.49 3.32
C VAL A 15 15.91 34.61 4.55
N LEU A 16 14.73 34.49 5.17
CA LEU A 16 14.44 33.51 6.18
C LEU A 16 14.49 32.13 5.46
N ALA A 17 15.57 31.39 5.68
CA ALA A 17 15.62 29.98 5.33
C ALA A 17 14.45 29.28 6.05
N PRO A 18 13.72 28.34 5.40
CA PRO A 18 12.69 27.57 6.07
C PRO A 18 13.35 26.85 7.26
N ALA A 19 12.84 27.12 8.46
CA ALA A 19 13.25 26.37 9.65
C ALA A 19 12.77 24.94 9.44
N TYR A 20 13.66 24.05 9.04
CA TYR A 20 13.39 22.61 9.14
C TYR A 20 13.08 22.32 10.60
N ALA A 21 11.93 21.72 10.87
CA ALA A 21 11.61 21.24 12.20
C ALA A 21 12.78 20.36 12.65
N GLN A 22 13.38 20.72 13.79
CA GLN A 22 14.56 20.03 14.30
C GLN A 22 14.17 18.56 14.53
N GLU A 23 14.85 17.61 13.88
CA GLU A 23 14.57 16.19 14.07
C GLU A 23 14.67 15.84 15.56
N HIS A 24 13.65 15.16 16.07
CA HIS A 24 13.66 14.72 17.45
C HIS A 24 14.82 13.72 17.68
N PRO A 25 15.70 13.94 18.64
CA PRO A 25 16.96 13.19 18.75
C PRO A 25 16.77 11.67 18.91
N VAL A 26 15.68 11.26 19.54
CA VAL A 26 15.36 9.86 19.84
C VAL A 26 14.55 9.20 18.72
N LEU A 27 13.82 9.96 17.90
CA LEU A 27 12.99 9.39 16.85
C LEU A 27 13.83 8.87 15.68
N GLN A 28 13.58 7.61 15.28
CA GLN A 28 14.14 7.02 14.06
C GLN A 28 13.21 7.27 12.85
N SER A 29 11.93 6.98 13.00
CA SER A 29 10.96 7.12 11.90
C SER A 29 9.52 7.12 12.42
N GLY A 30 8.60 7.72 11.66
CA GLY A 30 7.19 7.84 12.04
C GLY A 30 6.84 9.18 12.71
N PRO A 31 5.63 9.29 13.28
CA PRO A 31 4.62 8.23 13.39
C PRO A 31 4.09 7.77 12.04
N MET A 32 3.54 6.54 11.98
CA MET A 32 2.86 5.99 10.82
C MET A 32 1.50 5.45 11.23
N LEU A 33 0.48 5.75 10.44
CA LEU A 33 -0.84 5.14 10.64
C LEU A 33 -0.85 3.72 10.04
N GLY A 34 -1.22 2.74 10.84
CA GLY A 34 -1.54 1.41 10.39
C GLY A 34 -3.02 1.30 9.99
N TYR A 35 -3.62 0.15 10.28
CA TYR A 35 -5.02 -0.08 9.97
C TYR A 35 -5.98 0.89 10.69
N SER A 36 -7.16 1.05 10.10
CA SER A 36 -8.30 1.73 10.72
C SER A 36 -9.54 0.85 10.64
N GLU A 37 -10.21 0.73 11.78
CA GLU A 37 -11.50 0.11 11.91
C GLU A 37 -12.53 1.13 12.41
N MET A 38 -13.79 0.72 12.63
CA MET A 38 -14.83 1.65 13.09
C MET A 38 -14.53 2.25 14.48
N THR A 39 -13.89 1.48 15.36
CA THR A 39 -13.66 1.89 16.75
C THR A 39 -12.22 1.70 17.20
N GLU A 40 -11.33 1.40 16.28
CA GLU A 40 -9.94 1.07 16.58
C GLU A 40 -9.00 1.56 15.47
N VAL A 41 -7.82 2.05 15.85
CA VAL A 41 -6.78 2.50 14.93
C VAL A 41 -5.42 2.08 15.46
N ALA A 42 -4.53 1.63 14.57
CA ALA A 42 -3.13 1.39 14.86
C ALA A 42 -2.25 2.60 14.51
N ILE A 43 -1.33 2.96 15.41
CA ILE A 43 -0.27 3.94 15.15
C ILE A 43 1.08 3.32 15.50
N TRP A 44 2.06 3.46 14.62
CA TRP A 44 3.39 2.89 14.74
C TRP A 44 4.43 4.01 14.83
N ALA A 45 5.48 3.80 15.63
CA ALA A 45 6.65 4.66 15.66
C ALA A 45 7.90 3.83 15.98
N GLN A 46 9.07 4.30 15.53
CA GLN A 46 10.36 3.66 15.83
C GLN A 46 11.32 4.68 16.44
N THR A 47 12.03 4.28 17.48
CA THR A 47 13.05 5.09 18.13
C THR A 47 14.46 4.57 17.81
N LYS A 48 15.48 5.43 17.94
CA LYS A 48 16.89 5.08 17.71
C LYS A 48 17.49 4.27 18.86
N ILE A 49 16.94 4.44 20.04
CA ILE A 49 17.34 3.83 21.31
C ILE A 49 16.08 3.53 22.12
N PRO A 50 16.13 2.65 23.12
CA PRO A 50 15.00 2.45 24.03
C PRO A 50 14.50 3.78 24.63
N ALA A 51 13.18 4.00 24.56
CA ALA A 51 12.52 5.22 25.02
C ALA A 51 11.07 4.94 25.41
N VAL A 52 10.48 5.84 26.20
CA VAL A 52 9.06 5.81 26.55
C VAL A 52 8.27 6.56 25.47
N ALA A 53 7.43 5.85 24.70
CA ALA A 53 6.60 6.42 23.66
C ALA A 53 5.13 6.49 24.10
N GLN A 54 4.44 7.59 23.76
CA GLN A 54 3.04 7.80 24.08
C GLN A 54 2.33 8.63 23.00
N ILE A 55 1.08 8.32 22.73
CA ILE A 55 0.20 9.10 21.83
C ILE A 55 -0.81 9.88 22.66
N ARG A 56 -1.00 11.16 22.30
CA ARG A 56 -2.16 11.95 22.72
C ARG A 56 -3.03 12.22 21.50
N TYR A 57 -4.35 12.20 21.66
CA TYR A 57 -5.27 12.37 20.57
C TYR A 57 -6.60 12.98 21.04
N ARG A 58 -7.30 13.64 20.12
CA ARG A 58 -8.67 14.15 20.34
C ARG A 58 -9.39 14.30 18.99
N PRO A 59 -10.72 14.42 18.96
CA PRO A 59 -11.44 14.73 17.73
C PRO A 59 -10.94 16.03 17.11
N LEU A 60 -10.74 16.01 15.80
CA LEU A 60 -10.17 17.11 15.03
C LEU A 60 -11.02 18.40 15.21
N GLY A 61 -10.36 19.48 15.58
CA GLY A 61 -11.01 20.79 15.84
C GLY A 61 -11.76 20.87 17.16
N SER A 62 -11.67 19.87 18.03
CA SER A 62 -12.24 19.90 19.37
C SER A 62 -11.43 20.79 20.30
N SER A 63 -12.12 21.55 21.17
CA SER A 63 -11.51 22.23 22.32
C SER A 63 -11.48 21.37 23.59
N GLY A 64 -11.95 20.12 23.52
CA GLY A 64 -11.96 19.20 24.64
C GLY A 64 -10.57 18.68 25.04
N ASP A 65 -10.54 17.96 26.15
CA ASP A 65 -9.30 17.41 26.69
C ASP A 65 -8.68 16.36 25.75
N TRP A 66 -7.35 16.31 25.76
CA TRP A 66 -6.60 15.26 25.09
C TRP A 66 -6.76 13.94 25.81
N GLN A 67 -7.12 12.91 25.06
CA GLN A 67 -7.00 11.52 25.52
C GLN A 67 -5.56 11.05 25.33
N THR A 68 -5.14 10.11 26.15
CA THR A 68 -3.76 9.65 26.17
C THR A 68 -3.74 8.11 26.08
N SER A 69 -2.88 7.56 25.21
CA SER A 69 -2.65 6.13 25.14
C SER A 69 -1.90 5.62 26.38
N ARG A 70 -1.84 4.31 26.57
CA ARG A 70 -0.82 3.73 27.43
C ARG A 70 0.56 4.09 26.93
N GLU A 71 1.53 4.15 27.84
CA GLU A 71 2.94 4.24 27.50
C GLU A 71 3.46 2.90 26.96
N ILE A 72 4.37 2.96 25.99
CA ILE A 72 5.10 1.81 25.46
C ILE A 72 6.58 2.10 25.61
N VAL A 73 7.28 1.24 26.32
CA VAL A 73 8.74 1.28 26.38
C VAL A 73 9.27 0.51 25.18
N THR A 74 9.96 1.18 24.28
CA THR A 74 10.63 0.54 23.13
C THR A 74 11.85 -0.23 23.60
N ALA A 75 12.22 -1.29 22.87
CA ALA A 75 13.31 -2.18 23.25
C ALA A 75 14.06 -2.67 22.01
N ASP A 76 15.38 -2.84 22.13
CA ASP A 76 16.28 -3.24 21.04
C ASP A 76 15.88 -4.60 20.44
N GLU A 77 15.37 -5.53 21.26
CA GLU A 77 14.92 -6.86 20.80
C GLU A 77 13.73 -6.80 19.84
N ARG A 78 13.02 -5.67 19.82
CA ARG A 78 11.92 -5.36 18.90
C ARG A 78 12.24 -4.20 17.98
N ASP A 79 13.51 -3.98 17.68
CA ASP A 79 13.99 -2.90 16.81
C ASP A 79 13.49 -1.51 17.25
N ASN A 80 13.31 -1.32 18.56
CA ASN A 80 12.80 -0.09 19.17
C ASN A 80 11.47 0.40 18.59
N ILE A 81 10.58 -0.51 18.21
CA ILE A 81 9.26 -0.22 17.65
C ILE A 81 8.21 -0.12 18.76
N ALA A 82 7.38 0.92 18.69
CA ALA A 82 6.14 1.08 19.45
C ALA A 82 4.94 1.00 18.52
N THR A 83 4.03 0.08 18.80
CA THR A 83 2.73 -0.03 18.10
C THR A 83 1.61 0.23 19.08
N PHE A 84 0.91 1.33 18.87
CA PHE A 84 -0.25 1.74 19.66
C PHE A 84 -1.53 1.24 19.00
N ILE A 85 -2.37 0.57 19.77
CA ILE A 85 -3.73 0.24 19.37
C ILE A 85 -4.67 1.11 20.20
N LEU A 86 -5.26 2.11 19.54
CA LEU A 86 -6.24 3.02 20.14
C LEU A 86 -7.62 2.41 19.97
N THR A 87 -8.29 2.09 21.05
CA THR A 87 -9.59 1.39 21.05
C THR A 87 -10.71 2.24 21.66
N GLY A 88 -11.96 1.86 21.43
CA GLY A 88 -13.12 2.56 21.96
C GLY A 88 -13.36 3.94 21.35
N LEU A 89 -12.82 4.15 20.15
CA LEU A 89 -12.99 5.40 19.42
C LEU A 89 -14.39 5.51 18.84
N PRO A 90 -14.98 6.72 18.75
CA PRO A 90 -16.19 6.95 18.00
C PRO A 90 -15.96 6.69 16.51
N PHE A 91 -16.92 6.04 15.86
CA PHE A 91 -16.85 5.75 14.42
C PHE A 91 -17.05 7.00 13.55
N GLY A 92 -16.51 6.98 12.34
CA GLY A 92 -16.63 8.05 11.35
C GLY A 92 -16.05 9.38 11.81
N THR A 93 -15.04 9.35 12.66
CA THR A 93 -14.48 10.53 13.31
C THR A 93 -13.05 10.76 12.88
N LYS A 94 -12.71 12.00 12.53
CA LYS A 94 -11.33 12.44 12.33
C LYS A 94 -10.74 12.93 13.65
N PHE A 95 -9.49 12.61 13.86
CA PHE A 95 -8.72 12.97 15.05
C PHE A 95 -7.44 13.71 14.66
N GLU A 96 -7.03 14.64 15.51
CA GLU A 96 -5.66 15.11 15.58
C GLU A 96 -4.90 14.34 16.66
N TYR A 97 -3.59 14.11 16.47
CA TYR A 97 -2.78 13.39 17.44
C TYR A 97 -1.38 13.96 17.57
N GLU A 98 -0.69 13.60 18.63
CA GLU A 98 0.68 13.99 18.95
C GLU A 98 1.45 12.76 19.43
N LEU A 99 2.71 12.62 19.01
CA LEU A 99 3.64 11.62 19.53
C LEU A 99 4.55 12.27 20.57
N PHE A 100 4.70 11.61 21.70
CA PHE A 100 5.65 11.97 22.75
C PHE A 100 6.69 10.88 22.92
N LEU A 101 7.97 11.26 23.06
CA LEU A 101 9.08 10.38 23.38
C LEU A 101 9.79 10.93 24.61
N ASP A 102 9.92 10.10 25.66
CA ASP A 102 10.45 10.50 26.96
C ASP A 102 9.82 11.80 27.51
N GLY A 103 8.51 11.94 27.31
CA GLY A 103 7.72 13.10 27.73
C GLY A 103 7.89 14.34 26.85
N GLN A 104 8.72 14.31 25.81
CA GLN A 104 8.91 15.41 24.88
C GLN A 104 8.08 15.20 23.61
N LYS A 105 7.35 16.23 23.18
CA LYS A 105 6.56 16.20 21.95
C LYS A 105 7.48 16.13 20.72
N VAL A 106 7.12 15.25 19.78
CA VAL A 106 7.72 15.20 18.46
C VAL A 106 7.05 16.26 17.57
N GLU A 107 7.77 17.33 17.27
CA GLU A 107 7.26 18.38 16.39
C GLU A 107 7.33 17.97 14.92
N ARG A 108 6.27 18.28 14.16
CA ARG A 108 6.17 18.07 12.72
C ARG A 108 5.64 19.33 12.04
N ASP A 109 6.08 19.57 10.81
CA ASP A 109 5.64 20.69 9.96
C ASP A 109 4.40 20.34 9.10
N TYR A 110 3.81 19.17 9.37
CA TYR A 110 2.60 18.66 8.72
C TYR A 110 1.59 18.16 9.77
N PRO A 111 0.29 18.17 9.45
CA PRO A 111 -0.73 17.69 10.36
C PRO A 111 -0.58 16.19 10.69
N LEU A 112 -0.71 15.85 11.96
CA LEU A 112 -0.83 14.48 12.43
C LEU A 112 -2.34 14.22 12.63
N GLU A 113 -2.95 13.50 11.69
CA GLU A 113 -4.38 13.24 11.67
C GLU A 113 -4.64 11.77 11.35
N PHE A 114 -5.61 11.16 12.01
CA PHE A 114 -6.14 9.85 11.65
C PHE A 114 -7.66 9.85 11.63
N GLN A 115 -8.27 8.79 11.12
CA GLN A 115 -9.73 8.65 11.10
C GLN A 115 -10.16 7.23 11.41
N THR A 116 -11.36 7.10 11.99
CA THR A 116 -12.09 5.84 12.12
C THR A 116 -13.07 5.69 10.96
N GLN A 117 -13.39 4.43 10.60
CA GLN A 117 -14.34 4.16 9.53
C GLN A 117 -15.78 4.52 9.93
N PRO A 118 -16.63 5.04 9.01
CA PRO A 118 -18.01 5.38 9.30
C PRO A 118 -18.90 4.13 9.40
N HIS A 119 -19.87 4.18 10.31
CA HIS A 119 -20.98 3.23 10.36
C HIS A 119 -22.05 3.65 9.33
N TRP A 120 -21.83 3.31 8.03
CA TRP A 120 -22.64 3.82 6.92
C TRP A 120 -23.87 2.97 6.58
N ARG A 121 -23.76 1.63 6.74
CA ARG A 121 -24.73 0.67 6.18
C ARG A 121 -26.13 0.79 6.78
N TRP A 122 -26.19 1.07 8.08
CA TRP A 122 -27.44 1.15 8.84
C TRP A 122 -27.74 2.57 9.35
N ALA A 123 -26.90 3.54 9.00
CA ALA A 123 -27.06 4.92 9.45
C ALA A 123 -28.21 5.63 8.77
N THR A 124 -28.53 5.27 7.54
CA THR A 124 -29.58 5.88 6.72
C THR A 124 -30.34 4.82 5.90
N ASN A 125 -31.51 5.18 5.38
CA ASN A 125 -32.28 4.36 4.44
C ASN A 125 -32.74 5.21 3.26
N PRO A 126 -32.23 5.01 2.03
CA PRO A 126 -31.22 4.01 1.67
C PRO A 126 -29.86 4.27 2.29
N PRO A 127 -28.97 3.25 2.37
CA PRO A 127 -27.60 3.42 2.85
C PRO A 127 -26.81 4.41 1.98
N VAL A 128 -25.92 5.20 2.63
CA VAL A 128 -25.03 6.13 1.94
C VAL A 128 -23.58 5.68 2.18
N PRO A 129 -22.98 4.90 1.25
CA PRO A 129 -21.60 4.48 1.39
C PRO A 129 -20.64 5.66 1.29
N PRO A 130 -19.52 5.67 2.02
CA PRO A 130 -18.55 6.75 1.94
C PRO A 130 -17.91 6.81 0.56
N GLU A 131 -17.54 8.01 0.12
CA GLU A 131 -16.58 8.17 -0.96
C GLU A 131 -15.18 7.90 -0.42
N LEU A 132 -14.35 7.21 -1.21
CA LEU A 132 -13.01 6.81 -0.83
C LEU A 132 -11.98 7.30 -1.82
N LYS A 133 -10.78 7.61 -1.32
CA LYS A 133 -9.57 7.85 -2.10
C LYS A 133 -8.50 6.88 -1.63
N ILE A 134 -8.06 6.03 -2.53
CA ILE A 134 -7.07 4.99 -2.25
C ILE A 134 -5.84 5.27 -3.10
N ALA A 135 -4.67 5.37 -2.48
CA ALA A 135 -3.40 5.36 -3.21
C ALA A 135 -2.89 3.93 -3.35
N ILE A 136 -2.26 3.62 -4.47
CA ILE A 136 -1.63 2.32 -4.69
C ILE A 136 -0.24 2.50 -5.31
N GLY A 137 0.69 1.60 -5.00
CA GLY A 137 2.02 1.60 -5.59
C GLY A 137 2.88 0.45 -5.10
N SER A 138 3.96 0.21 -5.83
CA SER A 138 4.96 -0.82 -5.56
C SER A 138 6.35 -0.38 -6.00
N CYS A 139 7.37 -1.17 -5.74
CA CYS A 139 8.74 -0.97 -6.21
C CYS A 139 9.35 0.35 -5.69
N ALA A 140 9.54 0.38 -4.36
CA ALA A 140 10.10 1.50 -3.62
C ALA A 140 11.58 1.29 -3.29
N TYR A 141 12.47 1.69 -4.20
CA TYR A 141 13.93 1.54 -4.05
C TYR A 141 14.57 2.83 -3.54
N ILE A 142 15.09 2.82 -2.32
CA ILE A 142 15.79 3.96 -1.74
C ILE A 142 17.30 3.76 -1.89
N VAL A 143 17.97 4.72 -2.52
CA VAL A 143 19.43 4.72 -2.72
C VAL A 143 20.14 5.10 -1.43
N HIS A 144 21.17 4.35 -1.09
CA HIS A 144 22.08 4.63 0.02
C HIS A 144 23.52 4.70 -0.50
N PRO A 145 23.98 5.85 -0.97
CA PRO A 145 25.26 6.00 -1.67
C PRO A 145 26.47 5.45 -0.91
N ASP A 146 26.40 5.48 0.40
CA ASP A 146 27.49 5.03 1.28
C ASP A 146 27.50 3.50 1.50
N SER A 147 26.50 2.77 1.00
CA SER A 147 26.37 1.34 1.28
C SER A 147 27.33 0.47 0.48
N GLY A 148 27.73 0.90 -0.69
CA GLY A 148 28.54 0.11 -1.66
C GLY A 148 27.75 -1.07 -2.29
N PHE A 149 26.49 -1.30 -1.91
CA PHE A 149 25.65 -2.42 -2.35
C PHE A 149 24.45 -2.00 -3.20
N ASP A 150 24.33 -0.71 -3.49
CA ASP A 150 23.29 -0.26 -4.41
C ASP A 150 23.60 -0.72 -5.85
N ARG A 151 22.55 -0.87 -6.65
CA ARG A 151 22.69 -1.24 -8.07
C ARG A 151 23.61 -0.23 -8.78
N PRO A 152 24.64 -0.71 -9.52
CA PRO A 152 25.63 0.16 -10.13
C PRO A 152 25.05 1.00 -11.28
N GLY A 153 25.75 2.08 -11.64
CA GLY A 153 25.40 2.96 -12.75
C GLY A 153 24.62 4.19 -12.33
N THR A 154 23.67 4.61 -13.17
CA THR A 154 22.72 5.70 -12.84
C THR A 154 21.91 5.27 -11.62
N PRO A 155 21.63 6.19 -10.66
CA PRO A 155 20.87 5.83 -9.48
C PRO A 155 19.58 5.08 -9.83
N TYR A 156 19.46 3.84 -9.35
CA TYR A 156 18.29 3.00 -9.64
C TYR A 156 17.03 3.53 -8.96
N GLY A 157 17.17 4.09 -7.77
CA GLY A 157 16.10 4.80 -7.04
C GLY A 157 16.23 6.31 -7.18
N GLY A 158 15.14 7.03 -6.88
CA GLY A 158 15.10 8.50 -6.89
C GLY A 158 13.69 9.07 -6.93
N ASP A 159 13.58 10.37 -7.21
CA ASP A 159 12.30 11.08 -7.30
C ASP A 159 11.41 10.87 -6.05
N TYR A 160 12.00 10.95 -4.85
CA TYR A 160 11.32 10.69 -3.57
C TYR A 160 10.22 11.70 -3.27
N GLU A 161 10.16 12.83 -3.98
CA GLU A 161 9.04 13.77 -3.96
C GLU A 161 7.70 13.13 -4.32
N ILE A 162 7.69 11.95 -4.94
CA ILE A 162 6.48 11.17 -5.23
C ILE A 162 5.64 10.93 -3.97
N TYR A 163 6.29 10.70 -2.83
CA TYR A 163 5.58 10.49 -1.55
C TYR A 163 4.86 11.77 -1.08
N ARG A 164 5.45 12.94 -1.35
CA ARG A 164 4.79 14.23 -1.09
C ARG A 164 3.63 14.46 -2.05
N ALA A 165 3.77 14.04 -3.33
CA ALA A 165 2.70 14.13 -4.31
C ALA A 165 1.51 13.22 -3.94
N ILE A 166 1.76 12.00 -3.42
CA ILE A 166 0.72 11.11 -2.90
C ILE A 166 0.06 11.75 -1.67
N HIS A 167 0.84 12.24 -0.70
CA HIS A 167 0.33 12.91 0.49
C HIS A 167 -0.58 14.10 0.16
N ALA A 168 -0.21 14.91 -0.83
CA ALA A 168 -1.00 16.04 -1.28
C ALA A 168 -2.38 15.67 -1.85
N ARG A 169 -2.56 14.40 -2.31
CA ARG A 169 -3.85 13.86 -2.74
C ARG A 169 -4.78 13.51 -1.59
N ARG A 170 -4.25 13.47 -0.35
CA ARG A 170 -5.02 13.14 0.87
C ARG A 170 -5.81 11.84 0.70
N PRO A 171 -5.16 10.71 0.40
CA PRO A 171 -5.85 9.42 0.36
C PRO A 171 -6.31 9.01 1.76
N ASP A 172 -7.45 8.31 1.84
CA ASP A 172 -7.94 7.73 3.09
C ASP A 172 -7.01 6.62 3.55
N PHE A 173 -6.55 5.82 2.59
CA PHE A 173 -5.52 4.82 2.83
C PHE A 173 -4.66 4.56 1.58
N MET A 174 -3.50 3.94 1.79
CA MET A 174 -2.60 3.48 0.75
C MET A 174 -2.40 1.98 0.83
N ILE A 175 -2.44 1.31 -0.32
CA ILE A 175 -2.08 -0.10 -0.47
C ILE A 175 -0.67 -0.17 -1.08
N TRP A 176 0.23 -0.79 -0.37
CA TRP A 176 1.56 -1.13 -0.83
C TRP A 176 1.56 -2.54 -1.40
N MET A 177 1.84 -2.66 -2.68
CA MET A 177 1.63 -3.89 -3.46
C MET A 177 2.94 -4.65 -3.71
N GLY A 178 3.74 -4.81 -2.65
CA GLY A 178 5.03 -5.48 -2.71
C GLY A 178 6.19 -4.58 -3.13
N ASP A 179 7.41 -5.09 -2.95
CA ASP A 179 8.65 -4.33 -3.16
C ASP A 179 8.66 -3.02 -2.39
N ASN A 180 8.14 -3.04 -1.17
CA ASN A 180 8.04 -1.85 -0.32
C ASN A 180 9.42 -1.35 0.13
N ILE A 181 10.40 -2.23 0.09
CA ILE A 181 11.84 -2.00 0.21
C ILE A 181 12.56 -2.98 -0.73
N TYR A 182 13.85 -2.76 -0.93
CA TYR A 182 14.71 -3.68 -1.66
C TYR A 182 15.86 -4.11 -0.75
N TYR A 183 15.86 -5.37 -0.32
CA TYR A 183 17.03 -5.92 0.36
C TYR A 183 18.23 -5.92 -0.58
N ARG A 184 19.42 -5.57 -0.06
CA ARG A 184 20.70 -5.76 -0.73
C ARG A 184 21.29 -7.09 -0.30
N GLU A 185 22.34 -7.53 -0.98
CA GLU A 185 22.96 -8.83 -0.68
C GLU A 185 23.29 -9.04 0.81
N PRO A 186 23.90 -8.09 1.55
CA PRO A 186 24.12 -8.30 2.98
C PRO A 186 22.83 -8.29 3.82
N ASP A 187 21.76 -7.66 3.34
CA ASP A 187 20.53 -7.50 4.13
C ASP A 187 19.77 -8.83 4.29
N TRP A 188 19.58 -9.60 3.20
CA TRP A 188 18.83 -10.85 3.24
C TRP A 188 19.59 -12.04 3.84
N LEU A 189 20.84 -11.86 4.25
CA LEU A 189 21.66 -12.92 4.84
C LEU A 189 21.37 -13.15 6.32
N THR A 190 20.79 -12.15 7.01
CA THR A 190 20.47 -12.20 8.44
C THR A 190 19.20 -11.39 8.74
N GLU A 191 18.51 -11.72 9.83
CA GLU A 191 17.40 -10.91 10.32
C GLU A 191 17.84 -9.48 10.68
N ALA A 192 19.01 -9.32 11.26
CA ALA A 192 19.55 -7.98 11.60
C ALA A 192 19.78 -7.12 10.34
N GLY A 193 20.23 -7.73 9.23
CA GLY A 193 20.35 -7.06 7.93
C GLY A 193 18.98 -6.62 7.39
N MET A 194 17.97 -7.51 7.47
CA MET A 194 16.60 -7.18 7.08
C MET A 194 16.07 -5.97 7.87
N ARG A 195 16.18 -6.00 9.20
CA ARG A 195 15.77 -4.89 10.09
C ARG A 195 16.54 -3.61 9.79
N PHE A 196 17.85 -3.71 9.50
CA PHE A 196 18.66 -2.56 9.09
C PHE A 196 18.09 -1.89 7.83
N ARG A 197 17.70 -2.66 6.80
CA ARG A 197 17.13 -2.12 5.57
C ARG A 197 15.80 -1.43 5.81
N TRP A 198 14.88 -2.08 6.50
CA TRP A 198 13.59 -1.50 6.85
C TRP A 198 13.74 -0.19 7.61
N ARG A 199 14.60 -0.15 8.63
CA ARG A 199 14.87 1.05 9.42
C ARG A 199 15.40 2.19 8.58
N LYS A 200 16.34 1.89 7.68
CA LYS A 200 16.94 2.88 6.77
C LYS A 200 15.91 3.45 5.80
N ASP A 201 15.18 2.58 5.10
CA ASP A 201 14.26 2.99 4.05
C ASP A 201 13.04 3.71 4.65
N ARG A 202 12.54 3.25 5.81
CA ARG A 202 11.42 3.88 6.53
C ARG A 202 11.73 5.28 7.03
N SER A 203 13.01 5.62 7.25
CA SER A 203 13.42 6.95 7.73
C SER A 203 13.52 8.01 6.64
N LEU A 204 13.20 7.71 5.40
CA LEU A 204 13.24 8.70 4.30
C LEU A 204 12.38 9.93 4.66
N PRO A 205 12.95 11.17 4.65
CA PRO A 205 12.21 12.37 5.06
C PRO A 205 10.96 12.64 4.23
N GLU A 206 11.03 12.42 2.91
CA GLU A 206 9.92 12.66 1.97
C GLU A 206 8.71 11.74 2.26
N LEU A 207 8.95 10.59 2.88
CA LEU A 207 7.92 9.60 3.20
C LEU A 207 7.13 9.94 4.47
N GLN A 208 7.73 10.71 5.40
CA GLN A 208 7.19 10.87 6.76
C GLN A 208 5.79 11.48 6.80
N ALA A 209 5.51 12.52 6.01
CA ALA A 209 4.20 13.16 5.99
C ALA A 209 3.09 12.22 5.48
N LEU A 210 3.39 11.39 4.48
CA LEU A 210 2.47 10.38 3.96
C LEU A 210 2.19 9.30 5.02
N LEU A 211 3.23 8.79 5.70
CA LEU A 211 3.09 7.80 6.76
C LEU A 211 2.20 8.31 7.91
N ALA A 212 2.35 9.57 8.27
CA ALA A 212 1.73 10.14 9.46
C ALA A 212 0.25 10.50 9.33
N SER A 213 -0.29 10.60 8.11
CA SER A 213 -1.66 11.11 7.88
C SER A 213 -2.48 10.30 6.89
N THR A 214 -1.98 9.13 6.50
CA THR A 214 -2.66 8.18 5.62
C THR A 214 -2.60 6.80 6.28
N HIS A 215 -3.70 6.04 6.28
CA HIS A 215 -3.69 4.66 6.77
C HIS A 215 -2.98 3.75 5.78
N HIS A 216 -2.15 2.83 6.26
CA HIS A 216 -1.32 1.98 5.40
C HIS A 216 -1.65 0.50 5.56
N TYR A 217 -1.81 -0.17 4.41
CA TYR A 217 -1.93 -1.61 4.28
C TYR A 217 -0.90 -2.10 3.28
N ALA A 218 -0.27 -3.23 3.53
CA ALA A 218 0.81 -3.73 2.71
C ALA A 218 0.74 -5.24 2.50
N THR A 219 1.12 -5.69 1.30
CA THR A 219 1.64 -7.02 1.06
C THR A 219 3.08 -6.91 0.62
N TRP A 220 3.77 -8.02 0.53
CA TRP A 220 5.14 -8.06 0.00
C TRP A 220 5.20 -8.60 -1.42
N ASP A 221 6.41 -8.51 -2.00
CA ASP A 221 6.83 -9.26 -3.16
C ASP A 221 8.26 -9.80 -2.90
N ASP A 222 9.02 -10.17 -3.91
CA ASP A 222 10.31 -10.83 -3.72
C ASP A 222 11.34 -9.98 -2.98
N HIS A 223 11.43 -8.69 -3.27
CA HIS A 223 12.50 -7.83 -2.74
C HIS A 223 12.35 -7.45 -1.26
N ASP A 224 11.16 -7.48 -0.71
CA ASP A 224 10.93 -7.30 0.73
C ASP A 224 10.69 -8.63 1.48
N TYR A 225 10.65 -9.74 0.74
CA TYR A 225 10.67 -11.09 1.28
C TYR A 225 12.11 -11.66 1.37
N GLY A 226 12.92 -11.51 0.31
CA GLY A 226 14.27 -12.07 0.22
C GLY A 226 15.08 -11.58 -0.98
N PRO A 227 15.95 -12.42 -1.54
CA PRO A 227 16.58 -12.18 -2.84
C PRO A 227 15.57 -12.12 -3.98
N ASN A 228 15.98 -11.52 -5.11
CA ASN A 228 15.18 -11.49 -6.34
C ASN A 228 14.63 -12.89 -6.71
N ASP A 229 13.37 -12.95 -7.10
CA ASP A 229 12.62 -14.16 -7.46
C ASP A 229 12.52 -15.20 -6.31
N SER A 230 12.64 -14.79 -5.06
CA SER A 230 12.58 -15.69 -3.90
C SER A 230 11.25 -16.43 -3.77
N ASP A 231 11.33 -17.64 -3.27
CA ASP A 231 10.22 -18.58 -3.09
C ASP A 231 10.24 -19.23 -1.71
N SER A 232 9.41 -20.24 -1.49
CA SER A 232 9.29 -20.95 -0.20
C SER A 232 10.56 -21.65 0.27
N SER A 233 11.57 -21.82 -0.59
CA SER A 233 12.88 -22.37 -0.22
C SER A 233 13.78 -21.37 0.48
N PHE A 234 13.43 -20.08 0.52
CA PHE A 234 14.23 -19.07 1.17
C PHE A 234 14.39 -19.38 2.66
N ARG A 235 15.64 -19.58 3.08
CA ARG A 235 15.97 -20.08 4.43
C ARG A 235 15.54 -19.15 5.57
N LEU A 236 15.41 -17.84 5.30
CA LEU A 236 15.02 -16.83 6.29
C LEU A 236 13.58 -16.34 6.13
N ARG A 237 12.72 -17.09 5.43
CA ARG A 237 11.31 -16.71 5.25
C ARG A 237 10.56 -16.45 6.55
N GLY A 238 10.86 -17.18 7.61
CA GLY A 238 10.25 -16.96 8.94
C GLY A 238 10.67 -15.64 9.56
N PRO A 239 11.97 -15.34 9.67
CA PRO A 239 12.47 -14.01 10.04
C PRO A 239 11.92 -12.87 9.16
N ALA A 240 11.89 -13.03 7.82
CA ALA A 240 11.31 -12.03 6.92
C ALA A 240 9.84 -11.72 7.26
N LEU A 241 9.03 -12.75 7.51
CA LEU A 241 7.65 -12.60 7.93
C LEU A 241 7.52 -11.83 9.26
N GLN A 242 8.40 -12.12 10.22
CA GLN A 242 8.38 -11.42 11.51
C GLN A 242 8.76 -9.95 11.34
N VAL A 243 9.81 -9.66 10.57
CA VAL A 243 10.22 -8.28 10.26
C VAL A 243 9.11 -7.52 9.55
N PHE A 244 8.47 -8.11 8.55
CA PHE A 244 7.33 -7.49 7.86
C PHE A 244 6.20 -7.13 8.85
N LYS A 245 5.84 -8.05 9.74
CA LYS A 245 4.80 -7.82 10.77
C LYS A 245 5.16 -6.70 11.75
N ASP A 246 6.43 -6.55 12.08
CA ASP A 246 6.91 -5.49 12.97
C ASP A 246 6.81 -4.10 12.32
N TYR A 247 6.98 -4.02 10.99
CA TYR A 247 6.97 -2.75 10.24
C TYR A 247 5.62 -2.38 9.63
N TRP A 248 4.66 -3.29 9.56
CA TRP A 248 3.33 -3.03 9.04
C TRP A 248 2.26 -3.48 10.04
N PRO A 249 1.71 -2.59 10.88
CA PRO A 249 0.66 -2.98 11.83
C PRO A 249 -0.67 -3.20 11.10
N GLN A 250 -1.00 -4.45 10.82
CA GLN A 250 -2.28 -4.90 10.28
C GLN A 250 -3.04 -5.71 11.34
N VAL A 251 -4.36 -5.83 11.20
CA VAL A 251 -5.20 -6.54 12.19
C VAL A 251 -4.85 -8.02 12.25
N VAL A 252 -4.64 -8.64 11.09
CA VAL A 252 -4.40 -10.08 10.96
C VAL A 252 -3.37 -10.32 9.87
N TYR A 253 -2.61 -11.41 10.01
CA TYR A 253 -1.68 -11.95 9.04
C TYR A 253 -1.88 -13.45 8.92
N GLY A 254 -2.18 -13.95 7.72
CA GLY A 254 -2.44 -15.36 7.50
C GLY A 254 -3.69 -15.85 8.21
N THR A 255 -3.67 -17.13 8.59
CA THR A 255 -4.66 -17.74 9.48
C THR A 255 -3.95 -18.37 10.68
N PRO A 256 -4.68 -18.79 11.74
CA PRO A 256 -4.04 -19.49 12.85
C PRO A 256 -3.22 -20.72 12.43
N GLU A 257 -3.61 -21.38 11.33
CA GLU A 257 -2.98 -22.62 10.83
C GLU A 257 -1.98 -22.37 9.71
N THR A 258 -1.97 -21.16 9.09
CA THR A 258 -1.18 -20.89 7.89
C THR A 258 -0.47 -19.55 7.99
N ALA A 259 0.85 -19.60 8.06
CA ALA A 259 1.69 -18.42 8.07
C ALA A 259 1.67 -17.71 6.70
N GLY A 260 1.91 -16.40 6.71
CA GLY A 260 1.99 -15.55 5.52
C GLY A 260 1.55 -14.12 5.85
N VAL A 261 1.71 -13.22 4.89
CA VAL A 261 1.25 -11.82 5.02
C VAL A 261 -0.16 -11.61 4.50
N PHE A 262 -0.77 -12.63 3.90
CA PHE A 262 -2.11 -12.48 3.36
C PHE A 262 -3.12 -12.09 4.43
N THR A 263 -4.00 -11.17 4.06
CA THR A 263 -5.02 -10.60 4.95
C THR A 263 -6.18 -10.03 4.15
N ARG A 264 -7.25 -9.65 4.83
CA ARG A 264 -8.33 -8.87 4.23
C ARG A 264 -8.79 -7.78 5.19
N PHE A 265 -9.29 -6.70 4.63
CA PHE A 265 -9.93 -5.63 5.39
C PHE A 265 -11.04 -4.99 4.56
N GLU A 266 -11.93 -4.30 5.24
CA GLU A 266 -13.04 -3.59 4.63
C GLU A 266 -12.85 -2.08 4.83
N TRP A 267 -13.29 -1.29 3.85
CA TRP A 267 -13.47 0.14 4.03
C TRP A 267 -14.71 0.60 3.24
N GLY A 268 -15.75 1.01 3.96
CA GLY A 268 -17.03 1.32 3.35
C GLY A 268 -17.65 0.09 2.65
N ASP A 269 -17.90 0.23 1.37
CA ASP A 269 -18.43 -0.84 0.51
C ASP A 269 -17.39 -1.50 -0.39
N VAL A 270 -16.12 -1.36 -0.03
CA VAL A 270 -14.96 -2.02 -0.64
C VAL A 270 -14.40 -3.05 0.32
N GLU A 271 -14.05 -4.22 -0.18
CA GLU A 271 -13.23 -5.21 0.54
C GLU A 271 -11.94 -5.46 -0.24
N VAL A 272 -10.83 -5.46 0.47
CA VAL A 272 -9.48 -5.65 -0.08
C VAL A 272 -8.96 -6.99 0.42
N PHE A 273 -8.56 -7.85 -0.53
CA PHE A 273 -7.94 -9.15 -0.28
C PHE A 273 -6.48 -9.04 -0.68
N MET A 274 -5.59 -8.93 0.28
CA MET A 274 -4.15 -8.84 0.06
C MET A 274 -3.56 -10.24 0.11
N LEU A 275 -2.92 -10.66 -0.99
CA LEU A 275 -2.36 -11.98 -1.15
C LEU A 275 -0.88 -12.00 -0.78
N ASP A 276 -0.41 -13.18 -0.42
CA ASP A 276 1.00 -13.49 -0.22
C ASP A 276 1.45 -14.41 -1.37
N ASP A 277 2.25 -13.90 -2.26
CA ASP A 277 2.74 -14.61 -3.44
C ASP A 277 4.16 -15.18 -3.26
N ARG A 278 4.70 -15.20 -2.04
CA ARG A 278 6.07 -15.61 -1.73
C ARG A 278 6.18 -16.76 -0.73
N TYR A 279 5.51 -16.68 0.41
CA TYR A 279 5.75 -17.60 1.53
C TYR A 279 5.52 -19.07 1.19
N HIS A 280 4.55 -19.35 0.33
CA HIS A 280 4.17 -20.70 -0.10
C HIS A 280 4.51 -21.00 -1.56
N ARG A 281 5.08 -20.03 -2.28
CA ARG A 281 5.39 -20.12 -3.70
C ARG A 281 6.42 -21.21 -3.97
N THR A 282 6.16 -22.05 -4.96
CA THR A 282 7.17 -22.96 -5.51
C THR A 282 8.15 -22.20 -6.42
N PRO A 283 9.39 -22.72 -6.58
CA PRO A 283 10.35 -22.10 -7.50
C PRO A 283 9.80 -21.89 -8.91
N ASN A 284 10.23 -20.80 -9.58
CA ASN A 284 9.75 -20.46 -10.93
C ASN A 284 9.93 -21.61 -11.94
N ASN A 285 11.03 -22.36 -11.83
CA ASN A 285 11.35 -23.52 -12.69
C ASN A 285 10.80 -24.85 -12.19
N PHE A 286 9.94 -24.85 -11.14
CA PHE A 286 9.26 -26.05 -10.69
C PHE A 286 8.40 -26.62 -11.83
N PRO A 287 8.36 -27.96 -12.02
CA PRO A 287 7.57 -28.58 -13.08
C PRO A 287 6.10 -28.13 -13.04
N VAL A 288 5.53 -27.83 -14.20
CA VAL A 288 4.11 -27.47 -14.33
C VAL A 288 3.25 -28.66 -13.90
N GLY A 289 2.24 -28.41 -13.10
CA GLY A 289 1.32 -29.39 -12.53
C GLY A 289 0.68 -28.88 -11.25
N PRO A 290 -0.19 -29.66 -10.61
CA PRO A 290 -0.98 -29.25 -9.45
C PRO A 290 -0.15 -28.90 -8.22
N GLU A 291 1.12 -29.31 -8.17
CA GLU A 291 2.04 -28.97 -7.09
C GLU A 291 2.77 -27.64 -7.32
N LYS A 292 2.71 -27.08 -8.54
CA LYS A 292 3.27 -25.78 -8.85
C LYS A 292 2.29 -24.69 -8.45
N VAL A 293 2.55 -24.06 -7.30
CA VAL A 293 1.66 -23.08 -6.68
C VAL A 293 2.35 -21.76 -6.39
N MET A 294 1.63 -20.66 -6.48
CA MET A 294 2.03 -19.34 -6.03
C MET A 294 1.49 -19.05 -4.63
N LEU A 295 0.20 -19.23 -4.44
CA LEU A 295 -0.51 -18.94 -3.20
C LEU A 295 -0.46 -20.10 -2.20
N GLY A 296 -0.47 -21.32 -2.73
CA GLY A 296 -0.62 -22.54 -1.96
C GLY A 296 -2.06 -22.83 -1.54
N ARG A 297 -2.33 -24.12 -1.24
CA ARG A 297 -3.70 -24.62 -1.01
C ARG A 297 -4.47 -23.86 0.05
N ALA A 298 -3.84 -23.61 1.19
CA ALA A 298 -4.53 -23.00 2.34
C ALA A 298 -4.95 -21.55 2.08
N GLN A 299 -4.08 -20.75 1.47
CA GLN A 299 -4.41 -19.37 1.10
C GLN A 299 -5.47 -19.33 0.00
N LEU A 300 -5.36 -20.19 -1.01
CA LEU A 300 -6.34 -20.27 -2.08
C LEU A 300 -7.73 -20.62 -1.54
N ASP A 301 -7.84 -21.58 -0.62
CA ASP A 301 -9.10 -21.94 0.02
C ASP A 301 -9.65 -20.83 0.93
N TRP A 302 -8.76 -20.11 1.63
CA TRP A 302 -9.14 -18.93 2.41
C TRP A 302 -9.70 -17.84 1.50
N LEU A 303 -9.04 -17.53 0.37
CA LEU A 303 -9.50 -16.52 -0.59
C LEU A 303 -10.87 -16.87 -1.16
N LYS A 304 -11.06 -18.12 -1.61
CA LYS A 304 -12.34 -18.58 -2.14
C LYS A 304 -13.48 -18.42 -1.14
N ARG A 305 -13.30 -18.85 0.10
CA ARG A 305 -14.30 -18.68 1.16
C ARG A 305 -14.58 -17.21 1.46
N SER A 306 -13.54 -16.40 1.49
CA SER A 306 -13.63 -14.96 1.76
C SER A 306 -14.40 -14.23 0.65
N LEU A 307 -14.12 -14.54 -0.61
CA LEU A 307 -14.83 -13.96 -1.75
C LEU A 307 -16.33 -14.27 -1.74
N VAL A 308 -16.72 -15.52 -1.41
CA VAL A 308 -18.13 -15.92 -1.30
C VAL A 308 -18.84 -15.22 -0.14
N SER A 309 -18.13 -15.03 0.98
CA SER A 309 -18.72 -14.37 2.16
C SER A 309 -18.82 -12.84 2.04
N SER A 310 -18.14 -12.25 1.07
CA SER A 310 -18.11 -10.81 0.86
C SER A 310 -19.42 -10.29 0.24
N ASP A 311 -20.04 -9.35 0.91
CA ASP A 311 -21.23 -8.64 0.42
C ASP A 311 -20.92 -7.21 -0.09
N LYS A 312 -19.63 -6.89 -0.24
CA LYS A 312 -19.19 -5.57 -0.67
C LYS A 312 -19.39 -5.35 -2.17
N THR A 313 -19.56 -4.08 -2.53
CA THR A 313 -19.73 -3.67 -3.93
C THR A 313 -18.51 -4.01 -4.76
N PHE A 314 -17.32 -3.67 -4.26
CA PHE A 314 -16.06 -3.96 -4.93
C PHE A 314 -15.16 -4.86 -4.08
N LYS A 315 -14.53 -5.83 -4.74
CA LYS A 315 -13.57 -6.78 -4.21
C LYS A 315 -12.24 -6.56 -4.90
N LEU A 316 -11.33 -5.88 -4.22
CA LEU A 316 -10.00 -5.60 -4.74
C LEU A 316 -9.08 -6.75 -4.33
N ILE A 317 -8.63 -7.54 -5.31
CA ILE A 317 -7.66 -8.63 -5.07
C ILE A 317 -6.28 -8.07 -5.39
N VAL A 318 -5.43 -7.97 -4.37
CA VAL A 318 -4.10 -7.35 -4.41
C VAL A 318 -3.03 -8.42 -4.35
N ASN A 319 -2.09 -8.39 -5.28
CA ASN A 319 -0.94 -9.29 -5.33
C ASN A 319 0.34 -8.52 -5.69
N GLY A 320 1.52 -9.04 -5.35
CA GLY A 320 2.79 -8.46 -5.79
C GLY A 320 2.90 -8.48 -7.31
N GLY A 321 2.90 -9.65 -7.92
CA GLY A 321 2.92 -9.85 -9.37
C GLY A 321 1.55 -9.82 -10.04
N GLN A 322 1.54 -9.73 -11.39
CA GLN A 322 0.31 -9.67 -12.19
C GLN A 322 -0.48 -10.98 -12.17
N MET A 323 -1.81 -10.86 -12.06
CA MET A 323 -2.73 -12.00 -11.93
C MET A 323 -3.38 -12.41 -13.25
N ILE A 324 -3.88 -11.46 -14.07
CA ILE A 324 -4.67 -11.76 -15.27
C ILE A 324 -3.94 -11.45 -16.58
N ASN A 325 -2.66 -11.05 -16.52
CA ASN A 325 -1.89 -10.74 -17.73
C ASN A 325 -1.73 -12.01 -18.60
N PRO A 326 -2.22 -12.03 -19.85
CA PRO A 326 -2.13 -13.20 -20.71
C PRO A 326 -0.72 -13.48 -21.24
N LEU A 327 0.20 -12.52 -21.13
CA LEU A 327 1.57 -12.69 -21.62
C LEU A 327 2.43 -13.59 -20.75
N THR A 328 1.99 -13.93 -19.53
CA THR A 328 2.65 -14.86 -18.59
C THR A 328 4.17 -14.64 -18.49
N ARG A 329 4.60 -13.39 -18.53
CA ARG A 329 6.01 -13.02 -18.46
C ARG A 329 6.44 -12.84 -17.01
N PHE A 330 7.75 -13.05 -16.81
CA PHE A 330 8.35 -12.93 -15.48
C PHE A 330 7.60 -13.79 -14.45
N GLU A 331 7.21 -13.23 -13.33
CA GLU A 331 6.60 -13.96 -12.22
C GLU A 331 5.06 -13.89 -12.19
N ALA A 332 4.41 -13.56 -13.31
CA ALA A 332 2.96 -13.50 -13.40
C ALA A 332 2.27 -14.81 -12.97
N PHE A 333 1.06 -14.70 -12.41
CA PHE A 333 0.28 -15.85 -11.92
C PHE A 333 0.01 -16.90 -13.01
N GLY A 334 0.00 -16.50 -14.28
CA GLY A 334 -0.12 -17.42 -15.42
C GLY A 334 1.02 -18.46 -15.53
N ASN A 335 2.15 -18.27 -14.83
CA ASN A 335 3.20 -19.28 -14.72
C ASN A 335 2.83 -20.43 -13.75
N PHE A 336 1.70 -20.30 -13.05
CA PHE A 336 1.10 -21.29 -12.15
C PHE A 336 -0.30 -21.68 -12.67
N PRO A 337 -0.38 -22.29 -13.89
CA PRO A 337 -1.63 -22.34 -14.64
C PRO A 337 -2.74 -23.14 -13.99
N ASP A 338 -2.41 -24.21 -13.23
CA ASP A 338 -3.43 -25.02 -12.56
C ASP A 338 -4.08 -24.26 -11.40
N GLU A 339 -3.27 -23.56 -10.60
CA GLU A 339 -3.77 -22.76 -9.48
C GLU A 339 -4.53 -21.52 -9.97
N GLN A 340 -4.01 -20.83 -11.01
CA GLN A 340 -4.70 -19.72 -11.65
C GLN A 340 -6.07 -20.14 -12.18
N LYS A 341 -6.09 -21.26 -12.93
CA LYS A 341 -7.33 -21.78 -13.48
C LYS A 341 -8.34 -22.12 -12.39
N GLU A 342 -7.89 -22.77 -11.32
CA GLU A 342 -8.76 -23.13 -10.19
C GLU A 342 -9.40 -21.89 -9.53
N LEU A 343 -8.62 -20.83 -9.29
CA LEU A 343 -9.15 -19.59 -8.71
C LEU A 343 -10.15 -18.92 -9.65
N PHE A 344 -9.79 -18.82 -10.92
CA PHE A 344 -10.59 -18.06 -11.88
C PHE A 344 -11.88 -18.78 -12.26
N ASP A 345 -11.83 -20.08 -12.44
CA ASP A 345 -13.04 -20.90 -12.63
C ASP A 345 -13.97 -20.81 -11.41
N PHE A 346 -13.40 -20.83 -10.21
CA PHE A 346 -14.19 -20.64 -8.99
C PHE A 346 -14.89 -19.29 -8.93
N ILE A 347 -14.22 -18.18 -9.31
CA ILE A 347 -14.84 -16.84 -9.37
C ILE A 347 -16.04 -16.85 -10.33
N VAL A 348 -15.92 -17.55 -11.47
CA VAL A 348 -17.00 -17.69 -12.44
C VAL A 348 -18.15 -18.55 -11.90
N GLU A 349 -17.85 -19.74 -11.40
CA GLU A 349 -18.83 -20.72 -10.89
C GLU A 349 -19.60 -20.18 -9.68
N ALA A 350 -18.90 -19.56 -8.73
CA ALA A 350 -19.49 -18.94 -7.57
C ALA A 350 -20.18 -17.59 -7.88
N ARG A 351 -20.11 -17.12 -9.14
CA ARG A 351 -20.75 -15.88 -9.61
C ARG A 351 -20.35 -14.67 -8.78
N ILE A 352 -19.07 -14.57 -8.44
CA ILE A 352 -18.54 -13.45 -7.65
C ILE A 352 -18.61 -12.17 -8.47
N GLU A 353 -19.26 -11.13 -7.93
CA GLU A 353 -19.38 -9.80 -8.54
C GLU A 353 -18.36 -8.82 -7.99
N GLY A 354 -18.05 -7.77 -8.78
CA GLY A 354 -17.26 -6.62 -8.30
C GLY A 354 -15.77 -6.87 -8.17
N VAL A 355 -15.20 -7.89 -8.83
CA VAL A 355 -13.77 -8.23 -8.74
C VAL A 355 -12.93 -7.33 -9.62
N VAL A 356 -11.89 -6.72 -9.02
CA VAL A 356 -10.83 -5.97 -9.70
C VAL A 356 -9.50 -6.39 -9.09
N PHE A 357 -8.50 -6.63 -9.93
CA PHE A 357 -7.15 -7.02 -9.53
C PHE A 357 -6.24 -5.81 -9.44
N LEU A 358 -5.33 -5.80 -8.49
CA LEU A 358 -4.30 -4.78 -8.32
C LEU A 358 -2.94 -5.48 -8.20
N SER A 359 -1.92 -4.96 -8.87
CA SER A 359 -0.58 -5.56 -8.88
C SER A 359 0.56 -4.54 -8.99
N GLY A 360 1.76 -5.00 -8.70
CA GLY A 360 3.01 -4.25 -8.75
C GLY A 360 4.07 -4.83 -9.68
N ASP A 361 5.30 -5.00 -9.20
CA ASP A 361 6.47 -5.70 -9.78
C ASP A 361 7.02 -5.13 -11.10
N ARG A 362 6.19 -4.82 -12.05
CA ARG A 362 6.51 -4.74 -13.48
C ARG A 362 7.37 -3.55 -13.91
N HIS A 363 7.59 -2.56 -13.04
CA HIS A 363 8.28 -1.30 -13.37
C HIS A 363 7.68 -0.58 -14.58
N HIS A 364 6.40 -0.78 -14.80
CA HIS A 364 5.52 -0.01 -15.70
C HIS A 364 4.10 -0.01 -15.13
N THR A 365 3.30 0.92 -15.57
CA THR A 365 1.89 0.99 -15.15
C THR A 365 0.99 0.75 -16.35
N GLU A 366 -0.05 -0.06 -16.15
CA GLU A 366 -1.05 -0.36 -17.17
C GLU A 366 -2.40 -0.75 -16.55
N LEU A 367 -3.46 -0.62 -17.32
CA LEU A 367 -4.75 -1.22 -17.02
C LEU A 367 -5.02 -2.34 -18.02
N LEU A 368 -5.19 -3.56 -17.53
CA LEU A 368 -5.58 -4.71 -18.33
C LEU A 368 -7.10 -4.93 -18.25
N ARG A 369 -7.67 -5.44 -19.33
CA ARG A 369 -9.07 -5.88 -19.42
C ARG A 369 -9.13 -7.24 -20.07
N VAL A 370 -9.50 -8.25 -19.30
CA VAL A 370 -9.55 -9.65 -19.76
C VAL A 370 -10.95 -10.21 -19.55
N ARG A 371 -11.39 -11.04 -20.48
CA ARG A 371 -12.61 -11.84 -20.31
C ARG A 371 -12.20 -13.30 -20.15
N TRP A 372 -12.26 -13.79 -18.91
CA TRP A 372 -12.02 -15.21 -18.64
C TRP A 372 -13.14 -16.07 -19.23
N PRO A 373 -12.83 -17.29 -19.76
CA PRO A 373 -13.86 -18.19 -20.28
C PRO A 373 -15.00 -18.42 -19.28
N GLY A 374 -16.24 -18.19 -19.72
CA GLY A 374 -17.40 -18.30 -18.86
C GLY A 374 -17.71 -17.10 -17.97
N SER A 375 -16.82 -16.11 -17.87
CA SER A 375 -17.07 -14.94 -17.04
C SER A 375 -18.23 -14.09 -17.58
N ALA A 376 -19.11 -13.65 -16.69
CA ALA A 376 -20.27 -12.84 -17.04
C ALA A 376 -19.90 -11.38 -17.35
N TYR A 377 -18.77 -10.90 -16.86
CA TYR A 377 -18.26 -9.54 -17.04
C TYR A 377 -16.74 -9.55 -17.26
N PRO A 378 -16.15 -8.50 -17.85
CA PRO A 378 -14.71 -8.41 -18.02
C PRO A 378 -14.03 -8.13 -16.66
N TRP A 379 -12.87 -8.74 -16.44
CA TRP A 379 -12.02 -8.43 -15.29
C TRP A 379 -11.01 -7.37 -15.64
N PHE A 380 -10.69 -6.54 -14.68
CA PHE A 380 -9.69 -5.50 -14.81
C PHE A 380 -8.55 -5.75 -13.84
N GLU A 381 -7.32 -5.43 -14.25
CA GLU A 381 -6.14 -5.41 -13.40
C GLU A 381 -5.42 -4.08 -13.57
N PHE A 382 -5.25 -3.37 -12.48
CA PHE A 382 -4.47 -2.15 -12.45
C PHE A 382 -3.09 -2.45 -11.86
N THR A 383 -2.06 -2.50 -12.72
CA THR A 383 -0.66 -2.57 -12.33
C THR A 383 -0.12 -1.17 -12.11
N SER A 384 0.45 -0.87 -10.93
CA SER A 384 1.02 0.44 -10.60
C SER A 384 2.44 0.30 -10.06
N SER A 385 3.42 0.59 -10.91
CA SER A 385 4.86 0.41 -10.69
C SER A 385 5.68 1.26 -11.69
N PRO A 386 6.86 1.77 -11.31
CA PRO A 386 7.42 1.80 -9.97
C PRO A 386 7.10 3.12 -9.26
N LEU A 387 7.04 3.09 -7.91
CA LEU A 387 7.00 4.33 -7.13
C LEU A 387 8.26 5.15 -7.36
N ASN A 388 9.41 4.60 -7.01
CA ASN A 388 10.67 5.33 -7.13
C ASN A 388 11.88 4.45 -7.50
N ALA A 389 11.64 3.17 -7.82
CA ALA A 389 12.67 2.30 -8.41
C ALA A 389 12.94 2.65 -9.89
N GLY A 390 13.80 1.89 -10.53
CA GLY A 390 14.20 2.11 -11.93
C GLY A 390 13.03 2.03 -12.89
N ALA A 391 12.72 3.11 -13.58
CA ALA A 391 11.72 3.18 -14.64
C ALA A 391 12.42 3.21 -15.99
N GLY A 392 12.23 2.20 -16.83
CA GLY A 392 12.85 2.09 -18.14
C GLY A 392 11.85 1.79 -19.24
N ALA A 393 12.30 1.87 -20.49
CA ALA A 393 11.53 1.40 -21.64
C ALA A 393 11.21 -0.09 -21.50
N ARG A 394 10.02 -0.48 -21.93
CA ARG A 394 9.54 -1.88 -21.89
C ARG A 394 9.15 -2.33 -23.31
N PRO A 395 10.11 -2.46 -24.25
CA PRO A 395 9.80 -2.75 -25.64
C PRO A 395 9.06 -4.07 -25.84
N ASN A 396 9.33 -5.07 -24.99
CA ASN A 396 8.67 -6.37 -25.04
C ASN A 396 7.25 -6.38 -24.47
N GLU A 397 6.81 -5.29 -23.87
CA GLU A 397 5.46 -5.15 -23.29
C GLU A 397 4.53 -4.29 -24.16
N GLN A 398 5.02 -3.76 -25.29
CA GLN A 398 4.26 -2.84 -26.14
C GLN A 398 2.95 -3.45 -26.66
N ASP A 399 2.97 -4.69 -27.07
CA ASP A 399 1.89 -5.37 -27.80
C ASP A 399 1.02 -6.25 -26.90
N ASN A 400 0.72 -5.83 -25.65
CA ASN A 400 -0.19 -6.58 -24.79
C ASN A 400 -1.63 -6.42 -25.28
N PRO A 401 -2.28 -7.49 -25.78
CA PRO A 401 -3.64 -7.42 -26.36
C PRO A 401 -4.73 -7.16 -25.30
N ALA A 402 -4.42 -7.38 -24.05
CA ALA A 402 -5.35 -7.16 -22.94
C ALA A 402 -5.33 -5.71 -22.43
N ARG A 403 -4.37 -4.91 -22.87
CA ARG A 403 -4.20 -3.55 -22.36
C ARG A 403 -5.32 -2.62 -22.84
N VAL A 404 -5.89 -1.86 -21.91
CA VAL A 404 -6.79 -0.76 -22.23
C VAL A 404 -5.99 0.34 -22.93
N PRO A 405 -6.39 0.78 -24.13
CA PRO A 405 -5.64 1.77 -24.90
C PRO A 405 -5.41 3.07 -24.10
N GLY A 406 -4.18 3.60 -24.19
CA GLY A 406 -3.78 4.85 -23.54
C GLY A 406 -3.39 4.73 -22.05
N THR A 407 -3.36 3.52 -21.49
CA THR A 407 -3.03 3.33 -20.06
C THR A 407 -1.61 2.87 -19.79
N PHE A 408 -0.77 2.71 -20.81
CA PHE A 408 0.60 2.24 -20.66
C PHE A 408 1.56 3.37 -20.30
N VAL A 409 2.19 3.25 -19.15
CA VAL A 409 3.18 4.22 -18.65
C VAL A 409 4.52 3.50 -18.44
N THR A 410 5.53 3.92 -19.17
CA THR A 410 6.93 3.49 -19.04
C THR A 410 7.84 4.69 -18.84
N GLU A 411 9.10 4.48 -18.45
CA GLU A 411 10.12 5.51 -18.30
C GLU A 411 9.76 6.64 -17.31
N LYS A 412 8.72 6.41 -16.49
CA LYS A 412 8.26 7.35 -15.46
C LYS A 412 8.02 6.63 -14.14
N ARG A 413 8.51 7.20 -13.07
CA ARG A 413 8.08 6.87 -11.72
C ARG A 413 6.69 7.41 -11.51
N ASN A 414 5.81 6.60 -10.94
CA ASN A 414 4.40 6.91 -10.91
C ASN A 414 3.68 6.16 -9.78
N PHE A 415 2.47 6.59 -9.47
CA PHE A 415 1.59 5.94 -8.51
C PHE A 415 0.16 5.90 -9.05
N GLY A 416 -0.62 4.95 -8.55
CA GLY A 416 -2.03 4.83 -8.86
C GLY A 416 -2.92 5.48 -7.81
N MET A 417 -4.08 5.99 -8.26
CA MET A 417 -5.18 6.42 -7.40
C MET A 417 -6.45 5.69 -7.80
N ILE A 418 -7.23 5.29 -6.81
CA ILE A 418 -8.57 4.72 -6.98
C ILE A 418 -9.54 5.60 -6.19
N GLN A 419 -10.53 6.17 -6.87
CA GLN A 419 -11.62 6.88 -6.22
C GLN A 419 -12.89 6.03 -6.31
N VAL A 420 -13.56 5.84 -5.17
CA VAL A 420 -14.85 5.14 -5.11
C VAL A 420 -15.92 6.18 -4.83
N THR A 421 -16.80 6.40 -5.80
CA THR A 421 -17.81 7.47 -5.75
C THR A 421 -19.19 6.98 -6.17
N GLY A 422 -20.19 7.83 -6.03
CA GLY A 422 -21.57 7.56 -6.47
C GLY A 422 -22.46 6.96 -5.38
N PRO A 423 -23.77 6.93 -5.60
CA PRO A 423 -24.73 6.45 -4.61
C PRO A 423 -24.75 4.93 -4.51
N TRP A 424 -25.33 4.41 -3.44
CA TRP A 424 -25.61 2.98 -3.24
C TRP A 424 -26.27 2.35 -4.46
N ARG A 425 -25.70 1.26 -4.99
CA ARG A 425 -26.12 0.52 -6.20
C ARG A 425 -25.86 1.22 -7.55
N ASP A 426 -25.14 2.33 -7.54
CA ASP A 426 -24.62 2.98 -8.75
C ASP A 426 -23.21 3.54 -8.46
N ARG A 427 -22.37 2.68 -7.89
CA ARG A 427 -20.99 3.02 -7.53
C ARG A 427 -20.07 3.02 -8.75
N ARG A 428 -19.01 3.80 -8.65
CA ARG A 428 -17.98 3.93 -9.67
C ARG A 428 -16.61 3.80 -9.05
N LEU A 429 -15.75 3.05 -9.72
CA LEU A 429 -14.30 3.06 -9.50
C LEU A 429 -13.68 3.95 -10.56
N VAL A 430 -13.00 4.99 -10.15
CA VAL A 430 -12.23 5.86 -11.02
C VAL A 430 -10.76 5.56 -10.77
N LEU A 431 -10.13 4.86 -11.71
CA LEU A 431 -8.71 4.50 -11.68
C LEU A 431 -7.90 5.56 -12.41
N SER A 432 -6.78 5.99 -11.86
CA SER A 432 -5.88 6.95 -12.50
C SER A 432 -4.42 6.72 -12.12
N ALA A 433 -3.51 6.95 -13.07
CA ALA A 433 -2.08 6.98 -12.81
C ALA A 433 -1.56 8.41 -12.81
N HIS A 434 -0.62 8.69 -11.93
CA HIS A 434 -0.01 10.00 -11.75
C HIS A 434 1.51 9.86 -11.73
N ASP A 435 2.21 10.82 -12.31
CA ASP A 435 3.67 10.86 -12.22
C ASP A 435 4.16 11.31 -10.83
N LYS A 436 5.47 11.34 -10.65
CA LYS A 436 6.15 11.74 -9.41
C LYS A 436 5.75 13.13 -8.88
N ASP A 437 5.31 14.03 -9.77
CA ASP A 437 4.87 15.40 -9.43
C ASP A 437 3.34 15.47 -9.20
N GLY A 438 2.66 14.33 -9.34
CA GLY A 438 1.21 14.22 -9.17
C GLY A 438 0.41 14.61 -10.42
N VAL A 439 1.03 14.77 -11.58
CA VAL A 439 0.33 15.04 -12.84
C VAL A 439 -0.41 13.78 -13.29
N GLU A 440 -1.70 13.87 -13.58
CA GLU A 440 -2.50 12.75 -14.10
C GLU A 440 -1.99 12.34 -15.49
N LEU A 441 -1.65 11.06 -15.65
CA LEU A 441 -1.16 10.47 -16.90
C LEU A 441 -2.28 9.84 -17.70
N TRP A 442 -3.18 9.16 -17.02
CA TRP A 442 -4.41 8.60 -17.59
C TRP A 442 -5.45 8.37 -16.50
N LYS A 443 -6.70 8.20 -16.94
CA LYS A 443 -7.86 7.94 -16.08
C LYS A 443 -8.86 7.03 -16.78
N HIS A 444 -9.45 6.11 -16.02
CA HIS A 444 -10.47 5.17 -16.51
C HIS A 444 -11.56 4.97 -15.46
N GLU A 445 -12.82 5.00 -15.88
CA GLU A 445 -13.98 4.76 -15.01
C GLU A 445 -14.54 3.35 -15.24
N ILE A 446 -14.82 2.62 -14.18
CA ILE A 446 -15.51 1.35 -14.17
C ILE A 446 -16.76 1.50 -13.31
N ARG A 447 -17.92 1.22 -13.89
CA ARG A 447 -19.19 1.26 -13.14
C ARG A 447 -19.46 -0.06 -12.46
N GLU A 448 -20.08 -0.02 -11.29
CA GLU A 448 -20.54 -1.20 -10.57
C GLU A 448 -21.36 -2.14 -11.49
N SER A 449 -22.22 -1.59 -12.34
CA SER A 449 -23.04 -2.35 -13.29
C SER A 449 -22.25 -3.16 -14.32
N GLU A 450 -21.01 -2.74 -14.63
CA GLU A 450 -20.12 -3.45 -15.57
C GLU A 450 -19.46 -4.68 -14.92
N LEU A 451 -19.48 -4.77 -13.60
CA LEU A 451 -18.88 -5.86 -12.82
C LEU A 451 -19.93 -6.79 -12.19
N ARG A 452 -21.16 -6.75 -12.68
CA ARG A 452 -22.25 -7.58 -12.18
C ARG A 452 -22.52 -8.79 -13.06
N VAL A 453 -22.95 -9.86 -12.41
CA VAL A 453 -23.44 -11.05 -13.08
C VAL A 453 -24.93 -10.85 -13.42
N PRO A 454 -25.34 -10.96 -14.69
CA PRO A 454 -26.75 -10.83 -15.06
C PRO A 454 -27.64 -11.75 -14.23
N ARG A 455 -28.73 -11.20 -13.68
CA ARG A 455 -29.71 -12.01 -12.96
C ARG A 455 -30.43 -12.90 -13.96
N GLN A 456 -30.49 -14.20 -13.68
CA GLN A 456 -31.38 -15.06 -14.42
C GLN A 456 -32.85 -14.60 -14.17
N PRO A 457 -33.69 -14.52 -15.21
CA PRO A 457 -35.08 -14.26 -14.99
C PRO A 457 -35.63 -15.32 -14.01
N ARG A 458 -36.28 -14.87 -12.93
CA ARG A 458 -36.98 -15.80 -12.05
C ARG A 458 -38.08 -16.46 -12.93
N ASN A 459 -37.99 -17.78 -13.09
CA ASN A 459 -39.12 -18.51 -13.62
C ASN A 459 -40.33 -18.21 -12.72
N PRO A 460 -41.44 -17.75 -13.25
CA PRO A 460 -42.64 -17.59 -12.46
C PRO A 460 -43.05 -18.99 -11.96
N SER A 461 -42.98 -19.18 -10.64
CA SER A 461 -43.50 -20.35 -9.93
C SER A 461 -45.02 -20.32 -9.95
#